data_ad54e11dd8d37e98dd09b8429f4d4f78
#
_entry.id   ad54e11dd8d37e98dd09b8429f4d4f78
#
_cell.length_a   1.000
_cell.length_b   1.000
_cell.length_c   1.000
_cell.angle_alpha   90.00
_cell.angle_beta   90.00
_cell.angle_gamma   90.00
#
_symmetry.space_group_name_H-M   'P 1'
#
loop_
_entity.id
_entity.type
_entity.pdbx_description
1 polymer ?
#
loop_
_entity_poly.entity_id
_entity_poly.type
_entity_poly.pdbx_seq_one_letter_code
_entity_poly.pdbx_strand_id
1 'polypeptide(L)'
;MTALEFMERWGADAASIDGKACLQALLDQMDEGLAGRGKIPMLPSYLSTEISVPAGAVCAVLDAGGTNLRTARAVFDGEKWELQDLRRQTMPGTEGELSFDGLYAALAAPVRELGEFDRVGFCFSYNVSLDRSLDGPLDFWCKEVRAPEAVGKPVGASLAKALGGGSVHVLNDSVAAMLGAGDVQVGVILGTGVNVCYQERCAAIGKVPGDLRGENMIISTEVGEFDGFPRSAFEEAVIAASDAPDSAIAEKQCSGGYLGDVIAGAWRAALDAGLLDAVPPADLGSVSAMLEGEKNVAAEIAAIAVRRAAKIAAVLCAGPILWAARDTDTVRVAVEGSQYWRLTGFREAFHRELDELLPADITCQIVKSENACLIGAARAAWAEKM
;
A
#
# COMPACT_ATOMS: atom_id res chain seq x y z
N MET A 1 27.92 23.69 11.07
CA MET A 1 26.60 23.10 11.24
C MET A 1 26.66 21.70 10.65
N THR A 2 26.35 20.67 11.43
CA THR A 2 26.27 19.29 10.96
C THR A 2 24.97 19.05 10.19
N ALA A 3 24.88 17.96 9.43
CA ALA A 3 23.65 17.57 8.75
C ALA A 3 22.47 17.39 9.73
N LEU A 4 22.73 16.81 10.93
CA LEU A 4 21.71 16.65 11.96
C LEU A 4 21.20 18.00 12.48
N GLU A 5 22.08 18.90 12.90
CA GLU A 5 21.70 20.26 13.35
C GLU A 5 20.91 21.02 12.28
N PHE A 6 21.26 20.80 11.01
CA PHE A 6 20.53 21.38 9.89
C PHE A 6 19.12 20.81 9.80
N MET A 7 18.94 19.48 9.79
CA MET A 7 17.63 18.83 9.67
C MET A 7 16.72 19.12 10.87
N GLU A 8 17.27 19.16 12.09
CA GLU A 8 16.55 19.53 13.32
C GLU A 8 15.93 20.94 13.23
N ARG A 9 16.63 21.91 12.65
CA ARG A 9 16.09 23.28 12.44
C ARG A 9 14.84 23.32 11.55
N TRP A 10 14.70 22.33 10.68
CA TRP A 10 13.56 22.20 9.78
C TRP A 10 12.49 21.23 10.29
N GLY A 11 12.67 20.68 11.51
CA GLY A 11 11.80 19.63 12.04
C GLY A 11 11.79 18.35 11.22
N ALA A 12 12.91 18.07 10.53
CA ALA A 12 13.01 17.02 9.51
C ALA A 12 13.78 15.78 10.00
N ASP A 13 14.03 15.68 11.28
CA ASP A 13 14.64 14.51 11.93
C ASP A 13 13.56 13.60 12.55
N ALA A 14 13.93 12.35 12.87
CA ALA A 14 13.01 11.38 13.46
C ALA A 14 12.67 11.69 14.94
N ALA A 15 13.53 12.42 15.67
CA ALA A 15 13.29 12.75 17.07
C ALA A 15 12.18 13.79 17.25
N SER A 16 11.87 14.59 16.20
CA SER A 16 10.75 15.53 16.21
C SER A 16 9.37 14.84 16.24
N ILE A 17 9.30 13.50 16.05
CA ILE A 17 8.07 12.71 16.09
C ILE A 17 7.99 11.97 17.43
N ASP A 18 6.99 12.26 18.25
CA ASP A 18 6.59 11.41 19.37
C ASP A 18 5.81 10.20 18.83
N GLY A 19 6.51 9.09 18.61
CA GLY A 19 5.92 7.88 18.01
C GLY A 19 4.75 7.30 18.82
N LYS A 20 4.83 7.35 20.17
CA LYS A 20 3.77 6.81 21.04
C LYS A 20 2.51 7.69 21.02
N ALA A 21 2.68 9.01 21.05
CA ALA A 21 1.56 9.93 20.94
C ALA A 21 0.89 9.82 19.56
N CYS A 22 1.68 9.74 18.47
CA CYS A 22 1.15 9.54 17.12
C CYS A 22 0.45 8.18 16.98
N LEU A 23 0.98 7.11 17.58
CA LEU A 23 0.34 5.78 17.57
C LEU A 23 -1.01 5.81 18.30
N GLN A 24 -1.12 6.48 19.46
CA GLN A 24 -2.40 6.62 20.15
C GLN A 24 -3.42 7.38 19.28
N ALA A 25 -3.01 8.49 18.66
CA ALA A 25 -3.87 9.25 17.76
C ALA A 25 -4.31 8.42 16.53
N LEU A 26 -3.40 7.57 16.00
CA LEU A 26 -3.73 6.64 14.91
C LEU A 26 -4.80 5.64 15.33
N LEU A 27 -4.64 5.00 16.51
CA LEU A 27 -5.60 4.04 17.04
C LEU A 27 -6.98 4.67 17.24
N ASP A 28 -7.04 5.88 17.79
CA ASP A 28 -8.27 6.63 17.98
C ASP A 28 -8.97 6.90 16.61
N GLN A 29 -8.21 7.31 15.59
CA GLN A 29 -8.76 7.53 14.24
C GLN A 29 -9.17 6.22 13.54
N MET A 30 -8.49 5.10 13.79
CA MET A 30 -8.89 3.79 13.28
C MET A 30 -10.24 3.36 13.89
N ASP A 31 -10.45 3.54 15.21
CA ASP A 31 -11.73 3.28 15.87
C ASP A 31 -12.87 4.13 15.27
N GLU A 32 -12.63 5.41 15.05
CA GLU A 32 -13.59 6.29 14.38
C GLU A 32 -13.87 5.84 12.95
N GLY A 33 -12.84 5.40 12.22
CA GLY A 33 -12.95 4.88 10.86
C GLY A 33 -13.81 3.63 10.77
N LEU A 34 -13.66 2.67 11.72
CA LEU A 34 -14.54 1.49 11.81
C LEU A 34 -15.99 1.87 12.09
N ALA A 35 -16.21 2.93 12.85
CA ALA A 35 -17.55 3.44 13.12
C ALA A 35 -18.13 4.29 11.95
N GLY A 36 -17.40 4.42 10.83
CA GLY A 36 -17.81 5.22 9.66
C GLY A 36 -17.64 6.72 9.85
N ARG A 37 -16.76 7.14 10.75
CA ARG A 37 -16.41 8.54 11.05
C ARG A 37 -14.89 8.71 10.95
N GLY A 38 -14.43 9.95 10.97
CA GLY A 38 -12.99 10.21 10.97
C GLY A 38 -12.34 10.24 9.57
N LYS A 39 -11.03 10.44 9.55
CA LYS A 39 -10.24 10.64 8.32
C LYS A 39 -9.69 9.34 7.74
N ILE A 40 -9.33 8.38 8.61
CA ILE A 40 -8.86 7.07 8.14
C ILE A 40 -10.08 6.24 7.70
N PRO A 41 -10.18 5.89 6.41
CA PRO A 41 -11.40 5.29 5.86
C PRO A 41 -11.73 3.90 6.41
N MET A 42 -10.76 3.08 6.79
CA MET A 42 -10.98 1.69 7.28
C MET A 42 -11.93 0.90 6.37
N LEU A 43 -11.57 0.76 5.10
CA LEU A 43 -12.45 0.25 4.04
C LEU A 43 -12.72 -1.25 4.18
N PRO A 44 -13.99 -1.70 4.24
CA PRO A 44 -14.35 -3.11 4.19
C PRO A 44 -14.00 -3.72 2.84
N SER A 45 -13.28 -4.86 2.86
CA SER A 45 -12.96 -5.59 1.63
C SER A 45 -14.02 -6.60 1.21
N TYR A 46 -14.94 -6.96 2.11
CA TYR A 46 -15.89 -8.07 1.99
C TYR A 46 -15.21 -9.43 1.72
N LEU A 47 -13.94 -9.56 2.16
CA LEU A 47 -13.13 -10.77 2.10
C LEU A 47 -12.67 -11.16 3.50
N SER A 48 -12.58 -12.45 3.77
CA SER A 48 -11.90 -13.00 4.94
C SER A 48 -10.64 -13.76 4.51
N THR A 49 -9.81 -14.17 5.46
CA THR A 49 -8.66 -15.04 5.17
C THR A 49 -9.07 -16.49 4.88
N GLU A 50 -10.29 -16.87 5.22
CA GLU A 50 -10.85 -18.22 5.08
C GLU A 50 -11.47 -18.41 3.69
N ILE A 51 -10.64 -18.63 2.69
CA ILE A 51 -11.09 -18.88 1.30
C ILE A 51 -10.73 -20.32 0.91
N SER A 52 -11.75 -21.11 0.62
CA SER A 52 -11.58 -22.47 0.11
C SER A 52 -11.37 -22.46 -1.40
N VAL A 53 -10.27 -23.05 -1.85
CA VAL A 53 -9.92 -23.17 -3.27
C VAL A 53 -9.86 -24.64 -3.67
N PRO A 54 -10.58 -25.07 -4.71
CA PRO A 54 -10.50 -26.46 -5.15
C PRO A 54 -9.14 -26.74 -5.82
N ALA A 55 -8.62 -27.94 -5.63
CA ALA A 55 -7.44 -28.39 -6.36
C ALA A 55 -7.70 -28.40 -7.87
N GLY A 56 -6.75 -27.94 -8.65
CA GLY A 56 -6.91 -27.74 -10.10
C GLY A 56 -7.58 -26.43 -10.50
N ALA A 57 -7.92 -25.54 -9.56
CA ALA A 57 -8.46 -24.22 -9.85
C ALA A 57 -7.53 -23.40 -10.74
N VAL A 58 -8.10 -22.74 -11.74
CA VAL A 58 -7.35 -21.90 -12.69
C VAL A 58 -7.97 -20.49 -12.71
N CYS A 59 -7.14 -19.48 -12.49
CA CYS A 59 -7.56 -18.08 -12.54
C CYS A 59 -6.69 -17.27 -13.51
N ALA A 60 -7.30 -16.33 -14.20
CA ALA A 60 -6.56 -15.19 -14.72
C ALA A 60 -6.41 -14.16 -13.58
N VAL A 61 -5.22 -13.64 -13.41
CA VAL A 61 -4.93 -12.63 -12.38
C VAL A 61 -4.34 -11.38 -12.99
N LEU A 62 -4.81 -10.24 -12.48
CA LEU A 62 -4.29 -8.93 -12.81
C LEU A 62 -3.85 -8.24 -11.53
N ASP A 63 -2.79 -7.45 -11.64
CA ASP A 63 -2.34 -6.53 -10.62
C ASP A 63 -2.01 -5.19 -11.29
N ALA A 64 -2.91 -4.23 -11.10
CA ALA A 64 -2.84 -2.89 -11.64
C ALA A 64 -2.33 -1.92 -10.58
N GLY A 65 -1.00 -1.74 -10.57
CA GLY A 65 -0.33 -0.74 -9.74
C GLY A 65 -0.26 0.63 -10.42
N GLY A 66 0.43 1.59 -9.78
CA GLY A 66 0.54 2.97 -10.28
C GLY A 66 1.16 3.08 -11.67
N THR A 67 2.23 2.33 -11.93
CA THR A 67 3.00 2.42 -13.18
C THR A 67 2.99 1.13 -14.01
N ASN A 68 2.64 0.02 -13.40
CA ASN A 68 2.74 -1.29 -14.05
C ASN A 68 1.43 -2.07 -13.92
N LEU A 69 1.10 -2.78 -14.99
CA LEU A 69 0.12 -3.85 -15.02
C LEU A 69 0.86 -5.19 -15.10
N ARG A 70 0.60 -6.09 -14.14
CA ARG A 70 1.05 -7.48 -14.20
C ARG A 70 -0.13 -8.39 -14.48
N THR A 71 0.05 -9.40 -15.30
CA THR A 71 -0.97 -10.42 -15.57
C THR A 71 -0.33 -11.80 -15.58
N ALA A 72 -1.06 -12.80 -15.11
CA ALA A 72 -0.62 -14.19 -15.15
C ALA A 72 -1.82 -15.13 -15.16
N ARG A 73 -1.58 -16.38 -15.56
CA ARG A 73 -2.46 -17.51 -15.32
C ARG A 73 -2.01 -18.18 -14.02
N ALA A 74 -2.86 -18.20 -13.02
CA ALA A 74 -2.59 -18.81 -11.73
C ALA A 74 -3.27 -20.19 -11.65
N VAL A 75 -2.52 -21.23 -11.29
CA VAL A 75 -3.01 -22.61 -11.16
C VAL A 75 -2.75 -23.08 -9.73
N PHE A 76 -3.77 -23.63 -9.08
CA PHE A 76 -3.69 -24.18 -7.71
C PHE A 76 -3.60 -25.70 -7.76
N ASP A 77 -2.52 -26.28 -7.26
CA ASP A 77 -2.32 -27.75 -7.26
C ASP A 77 -2.99 -28.46 -6.07
N GLY A 78 -3.57 -27.73 -5.15
CA GLY A 78 -4.17 -28.20 -3.89
C GLY A 78 -3.36 -27.78 -2.65
N GLU A 79 -2.10 -27.32 -2.82
CA GLU A 79 -1.24 -26.85 -1.75
C GLU A 79 -0.72 -25.43 -2.03
N LYS A 80 -0.30 -25.17 -3.25
CA LYS A 80 0.31 -23.90 -3.66
C LYS A 80 -0.20 -23.40 -5.00
N TRP A 81 -0.04 -22.10 -5.20
CA TRP A 81 -0.28 -21.45 -6.48
C TRP A 81 0.99 -21.43 -7.34
N GLU A 82 0.85 -21.76 -8.61
CA GLU A 82 1.85 -21.56 -9.65
C GLU A 82 1.38 -20.46 -10.61
N LEU A 83 2.25 -19.49 -10.87
CA LEU A 83 2.00 -18.44 -11.85
C LEU A 83 2.66 -18.81 -13.18
N GLN A 84 1.84 -18.92 -14.21
CA GLN A 84 2.24 -19.21 -15.58
C GLN A 84 2.02 -17.99 -16.45
N ASP A 85 2.78 -17.83 -17.52
CA ASP A 85 2.65 -16.72 -18.48
C ASP A 85 2.68 -15.33 -17.82
N LEU A 86 3.49 -15.16 -16.78
CA LEU A 86 3.62 -13.87 -16.09
C LEU A 86 4.14 -12.79 -17.04
N ARG A 87 3.33 -11.75 -17.21
CA ARG A 87 3.63 -10.60 -18.05
C ARG A 87 3.64 -9.32 -17.23
N ARG A 88 4.44 -8.37 -17.70
CA ARG A 88 4.51 -7.03 -17.14
C ARG A 88 4.50 -6.03 -18.28
N GLN A 89 3.66 -5.02 -18.16
CA GLN A 89 3.58 -3.90 -19.09
C GLN A 89 3.31 -2.60 -18.34
N THR A 90 3.46 -1.46 -19.03
CA THR A 90 3.06 -0.16 -18.51
C THR A 90 1.57 -0.16 -18.22
N MET A 91 1.16 0.47 -17.11
CA MET A 91 -0.25 0.61 -16.77
C MET A 91 -0.98 1.45 -17.83
N PRO A 92 -2.06 0.95 -18.44
CA PRO A 92 -2.82 1.71 -19.42
C PRO A 92 -3.32 3.06 -18.87
N GLY A 93 -3.19 4.11 -19.66
CA GLY A 93 -3.59 5.46 -19.28
C GLY A 93 -2.48 6.32 -18.66
N THR A 94 -1.28 5.78 -18.40
CA THR A 94 -0.14 6.56 -17.88
C THR A 94 0.61 7.31 -18.99
N GLU A 95 0.63 6.80 -20.20
CA GLU A 95 1.29 7.42 -21.36
C GLU A 95 0.37 8.34 -22.17
N GLY A 96 -0.92 8.39 -21.84
CA GLY A 96 -1.92 9.23 -22.50
C GLY A 96 -3.33 8.94 -22.00
N GLU A 97 -4.24 9.86 -22.24
CA GLU A 97 -5.62 9.71 -21.83
C GLU A 97 -6.33 8.61 -22.64
N LEU A 98 -7.10 7.77 -21.95
CA LEU A 98 -7.90 6.71 -22.53
C LEU A 98 -9.40 6.96 -22.29
N SER A 99 -10.22 6.63 -23.27
CA SER A 99 -11.65 6.50 -23.08
C SER A 99 -11.97 5.32 -22.15
N PHE A 100 -13.19 5.25 -21.65
CA PHE A 100 -13.67 4.12 -20.84
C PHE A 100 -13.45 2.78 -21.55
N ASP A 101 -13.91 2.64 -22.78
CA ASP A 101 -13.77 1.40 -23.55
C ASP A 101 -12.30 1.11 -23.90
N GLY A 102 -11.50 2.13 -24.16
CA GLY A 102 -10.06 2.01 -24.42
C GLY A 102 -9.28 1.47 -23.22
N LEU A 103 -9.57 1.96 -22.03
CA LEU A 103 -8.96 1.46 -20.78
C LEU A 103 -9.26 -0.03 -20.57
N TYR A 104 -10.54 -0.41 -20.59
CA TYR A 104 -10.92 -1.81 -20.32
C TYR A 104 -10.53 -2.76 -21.45
N ALA A 105 -10.47 -2.29 -22.69
CA ALA A 105 -9.89 -3.07 -23.80
C ALA A 105 -8.40 -3.34 -23.57
N ALA A 106 -7.63 -2.35 -23.12
CA ALA A 106 -6.21 -2.48 -22.82
C ALA A 106 -5.94 -3.39 -21.61
N LEU A 107 -6.76 -3.32 -20.55
CA LEU A 107 -6.70 -4.23 -19.40
C LEU A 107 -7.07 -5.68 -19.78
N ALA A 108 -8.05 -5.87 -20.64
CA ALA A 108 -8.54 -7.18 -21.07
C ALA A 108 -7.59 -7.88 -22.08
N ALA A 109 -6.85 -7.11 -22.88
CA ALA A 109 -6.02 -7.67 -23.95
C ALA A 109 -5.01 -8.73 -23.46
N PRO A 110 -4.15 -8.49 -22.45
CA PRO A 110 -3.21 -9.49 -21.95
C PRO A 110 -3.91 -10.68 -21.28
N VAL A 111 -5.10 -10.48 -20.71
CA VAL A 111 -5.89 -11.57 -20.08
C VAL A 111 -6.42 -12.56 -21.11
N ARG A 112 -6.89 -12.08 -22.26
CA ARG A 112 -7.39 -12.94 -23.34
C ARG A 112 -6.33 -13.88 -23.91
N GLU A 113 -5.05 -13.54 -23.74
CA GLU A 113 -3.92 -14.32 -24.22
C GLU A 113 -3.46 -15.41 -23.23
N LEU A 114 -4.04 -15.46 -22.02
CA LEU A 114 -3.67 -16.44 -20.96
C LEU A 114 -4.29 -17.84 -21.17
N GLY A 115 -5.09 -18.04 -22.22
CA GLY A 115 -5.80 -19.29 -22.46
C GLY A 115 -7.05 -19.43 -21.58
N GLU A 116 -7.45 -20.67 -21.28
CA GLU A 116 -8.66 -20.94 -20.49
C GLU A 116 -8.42 -20.73 -18.99
N PHE A 117 -9.40 -20.15 -18.31
CA PHE A 117 -9.46 -19.94 -16.88
C PHE A 117 -10.91 -19.94 -16.40
N ASP A 118 -11.12 -20.24 -15.11
CA ASP A 118 -12.45 -20.35 -14.51
C ASP A 118 -12.97 -18.98 -14.01
N ARG A 119 -12.07 -18.16 -13.43
CA ARG A 119 -12.39 -16.91 -12.74
C ARG A 119 -11.29 -15.89 -12.96
N VAL A 120 -11.58 -14.64 -12.61
CA VAL A 120 -10.62 -13.54 -12.68
C VAL A 120 -10.48 -12.87 -11.31
N GLY A 121 -9.25 -12.77 -10.83
CA GLY A 121 -8.88 -11.97 -9.65
C GLY A 121 -8.16 -10.69 -10.08
N PHE A 122 -8.64 -9.56 -9.59
CA PHE A 122 -8.12 -8.26 -9.98
C PHE A 122 -7.65 -7.45 -8.76
N CYS A 123 -6.35 -7.51 -8.48
CA CYS A 123 -5.69 -6.59 -7.56
C CYS A 123 -5.64 -5.21 -8.22
N PHE A 124 -6.32 -4.25 -7.61
CA PHE A 124 -6.49 -2.91 -8.16
C PHE A 124 -6.12 -1.87 -7.10
N SER A 125 -4.92 -1.28 -7.28
CA SER A 125 -4.30 -0.36 -6.30
C SER A 125 -4.80 1.08 -6.43
N TYR A 126 -6.10 1.26 -6.60
CA TYR A 126 -6.77 2.55 -6.68
C TYR A 126 -8.02 2.52 -5.80
N ASN A 127 -8.59 3.69 -5.54
CA ASN A 127 -9.73 3.83 -4.64
C ASN A 127 -11.01 3.28 -5.26
N VAL A 128 -11.52 2.21 -4.69
CA VAL A 128 -12.78 1.56 -5.10
C VAL A 128 -13.65 1.34 -3.87
N SER A 129 -14.87 1.81 -3.92
CA SER A 129 -15.89 1.54 -2.89
C SER A 129 -16.47 0.14 -3.11
N LEU A 130 -15.78 -0.88 -2.55
CA LEU A 130 -16.22 -2.28 -2.68
C LEU A 130 -17.51 -2.56 -1.92
N ASP A 131 -18.29 -3.51 -2.44
CA ASP A 131 -19.47 -4.07 -1.80
C ASP A 131 -19.42 -5.62 -1.73
N ARG A 132 -20.51 -6.25 -1.27
CA ARG A 132 -20.64 -7.71 -1.18
C ARG A 132 -20.49 -8.46 -2.51
N SER A 133 -20.56 -7.77 -3.64
CA SER A 133 -20.32 -8.39 -4.95
C SER A 133 -18.84 -8.61 -5.25
N LEU A 134 -17.96 -8.12 -4.38
CA LEU A 134 -16.50 -8.06 -4.57
C LEU A 134 -16.13 -7.21 -5.79
N ASP A 135 -16.91 -6.14 -6.01
CA ASP A 135 -16.74 -5.12 -7.03
C ASP A 135 -17.23 -3.78 -6.48
N GLY A 136 -16.98 -2.71 -7.20
CA GLY A 136 -17.46 -1.39 -6.84
C GLY A 136 -17.06 -0.32 -7.85
N PRO A 137 -17.62 0.88 -7.71
CA PRO A 137 -17.23 2.01 -8.53
C PRO A 137 -15.81 2.48 -8.21
N LEU A 138 -15.07 2.88 -9.24
CA LEU A 138 -13.84 3.64 -9.08
C LEU A 138 -14.19 5.03 -8.55
N ASP A 139 -13.68 5.38 -7.36
CA ASP A 139 -14.00 6.67 -6.73
C ASP A 139 -13.23 7.80 -7.41
N PHE A 140 -11.92 7.64 -7.56
CA PHE A 140 -11.04 8.58 -8.26
C PHE A 140 -9.69 7.93 -8.63
N TRP A 141 -8.97 8.55 -9.55
CA TRP A 141 -7.60 8.17 -9.86
C TRP A 141 -6.63 8.90 -8.93
N CYS A 142 -5.87 8.14 -8.16
CA CYS A 142 -4.88 8.68 -7.21
C CYS A 142 -3.43 8.65 -7.73
N LYS A 143 -3.23 8.25 -8.98
CA LYS A 143 -1.92 8.10 -9.62
C LYS A 143 -1.99 8.60 -11.07
N GLU A 144 -0.92 8.48 -11.85
CA GLU A 144 -0.76 9.07 -13.19
C GLU A 144 -1.71 8.54 -14.28
N VAL A 145 -2.67 7.67 -13.96
CA VAL A 145 -3.62 7.14 -14.95
C VAL A 145 -4.65 8.19 -15.35
N ARG A 146 -4.81 8.38 -16.65
CA ARG A 146 -5.75 9.33 -17.26
C ARG A 146 -6.85 8.57 -18.00
N ALA A 147 -7.95 8.30 -17.30
CA ALA A 147 -9.16 7.70 -17.84
C ALA A 147 -10.39 8.22 -17.07
N PRO A 148 -10.74 9.52 -17.21
CA PRO A 148 -11.75 10.17 -16.38
C PRO A 148 -13.13 9.54 -16.50
N GLU A 149 -13.47 8.98 -17.69
CA GLU A 149 -14.76 8.33 -17.92
C GLU A 149 -14.99 7.05 -17.09
N ALA A 150 -13.93 6.46 -16.52
CA ALA A 150 -14.03 5.28 -15.68
C ALA A 150 -14.45 5.60 -14.23
N VAL A 151 -14.31 6.85 -13.80
CA VAL A 151 -14.72 7.28 -12.45
C VAL A 151 -16.23 7.11 -12.29
N GLY A 152 -16.64 6.56 -11.14
CA GLY A 152 -18.04 6.23 -10.84
C GLY A 152 -18.56 4.96 -11.51
N LYS A 153 -17.73 4.20 -12.26
CA LYS A 153 -18.13 2.95 -12.90
C LYS A 153 -17.58 1.73 -12.15
N PRO A 154 -18.32 0.61 -12.11
CA PRO A 154 -17.88 -0.61 -11.47
C PRO A 154 -16.65 -1.19 -12.19
N VAL A 155 -15.60 -1.47 -11.44
CA VAL A 155 -14.30 -1.89 -11.99
C VAL A 155 -14.35 -3.33 -12.51
N GLY A 156 -14.85 -4.26 -11.71
CA GLY A 156 -14.89 -5.68 -12.04
C GLY A 156 -15.91 -5.98 -13.15
N ALA A 157 -17.12 -5.44 -13.06
CA ALA A 157 -18.15 -5.62 -14.09
C ALA A 157 -17.72 -5.03 -15.45
N SER A 158 -16.98 -3.90 -15.43
CA SER A 158 -16.46 -3.29 -16.67
C SER A 158 -15.39 -4.18 -17.32
N LEU A 159 -14.48 -4.76 -16.52
CA LEU A 159 -13.49 -5.70 -17.02
C LEU A 159 -14.16 -7.00 -17.51
N ALA A 160 -15.13 -7.54 -16.77
CA ALA A 160 -15.89 -8.72 -17.18
C ALA A 160 -16.57 -8.50 -18.53
N LYS A 161 -17.21 -7.35 -18.73
CA LYS A 161 -17.81 -6.97 -20.03
C LYS A 161 -16.77 -6.94 -21.14
N ALA A 162 -15.61 -6.33 -20.89
CA ALA A 162 -14.53 -6.28 -21.87
C ALA A 162 -13.97 -7.67 -22.21
N LEU A 163 -13.96 -8.60 -21.26
CA LEU A 163 -13.55 -9.99 -21.48
C LEU A 163 -14.59 -10.85 -22.22
N GLY A 164 -15.82 -10.36 -22.35
CA GLY A 164 -16.92 -11.10 -22.97
C GLY A 164 -17.80 -11.87 -21.98
N GLY A 165 -17.64 -11.62 -20.70
CA GLY A 165 -18.39 -12.25 -19.58
C GLY A 165 -17.47 -12.80 -18.48
N GLY A 166 -18.07 -13.49 -17.52
CA GLY A 166 -17.37 -14.12 -16.40
C GLY A 166 -17.45 -13.31 -15.10
N SER A 167 -16.87 -13.87 -14.01
CA SER A 167 -16.79 -13.24 -12.71
C SER A 167 -15.42 -12.60 -12.52
N VAL A 168 -15.39 -11.34 -12.14
CA VAL A 168 -14.17 -10.61 -11.75
C VAL A 168 -14.34 -10.15 -10.32
N HIS A 169 -13.43 -10.59 -9.44
CA HIS A 169 -13.38 -10.11 -8.06
C HIS A 169 -12.26 -9.09 -7.92
N VAL A 170 -12.60 -7.92 -7.41
CA VAL A 170 -11.68 -6.78 -7.21
C VAL A 170 -11.26 -6.71 -5.77
N LEU A 171 -9.99 -6.44 -5.51
CA LEU A 171 -9.46 -6.23 -4.16
C LEU A 171 -8.30 -5.22 -4.17
N ASN A 172 -8.11 -4.57 -3.02
CA ASN A 172 -6.97 -3.66 -2.81
C ASN A 172 -5.64 -4.43 -2.74
N ASP A 173 -4.53 -3.77 -3.04
CA ASP A 173 -3.18 -4.36 -3.04
C ASP A 173 -2.70 -4.84 -1.66
N SER A 174 -3.01 -4.12 -0.57
CA SER A 174 -2.67 -4.57 0.78
C SER A 174 -3.42 -5.86 1.15
N VAL A 175 -4.70 -5.96 0.80
CA VAL A 175 -5.53 -7.15 0.98
C VAL A 175 -5.01 -8.30 0.12
N ALA A 176 -4.63 -8.02 -1.12
CA ALA A 176 -4.03 -9.02 -2.00
C ALA A 176 -2.69 -9.53 -1.45
N ALA A 177 -1.82 -8.64 -0.96
CA ALA A 177 -0.55 -9.03 -0.34
C ALA A 177 -0.76 -9.95 0.87
N MET A 178 -1.73 -9.64 1.74
CA MET A 178 -2.10 -10.45 2.89
C MET A 178 -2.58 -11.84 2.46
N LEU A 179 -3.55 -11.91 1.57
CA LEU A 179 -4.12 -13.19 1.07
C LEU A 179 -3.08 -14.06 0.35
N GLY A 180 -2.16 -13.43 -0.39
CA GLY A 180 -1.14 -14.13 -1.17
C GLY A 180 0.03 -14.65 -0.37
N ALA A 181 0.30 -14.08 0.78
CA ALA A 181 1.38 -14.51 1.67
C ALA A 181 1.01 -15.72 2.56
N GLY A 182 -0.23 -16.16 2.53
CA GLY A 182 -0.72 -17.32 3.27
C GLY A 182 -1.14 -17.00 4.69
N ASP A 183 -0.59 -17.71 5.69
CA ASP A 183 -0.92 -17.51 7.09
C ASP A 183 -0.22 -16.27 7.66
N VAL A 184 -0.82 -15.11 7.42
CA VAL A 184 -0.40 -13.81 7.97
C VAL A 184 -1.60 -13.03 8.47
N GLN A 185 -1.39 -12.17 9.47
CA GLN A 185 -2.45 -11.41 10.12
C GLN A 185 -2.53 -9.98 9.60
N VAL A 186 -1.45 -9.48 8.99
CA VAL A 186 -1.35 -8.10 8.49
C VAL A 186 -0.71 -8.10 7.11
N GLY A 187 -1.26 -7.33 6.19
CA GLY A 187 -0.69 -7.03 4.87
C GLY A 187 -0.26 -5.58 4.80
N VAL A 188 0.93 -5.32 4.29
CA VAL A 188 1.55 -3.99 4.26
C VAL A 188 2.08 -3.70 2.87
N ILE A 189 1.77 -2.53 2.36
CA ILE A 189 2.37 -1.94 1.17
C ILE A 189 3.30 -0.80 1.62
N LEU A 190 4.58 -0.92 1.33
CA LEU A 190 5.60 0.13 1.51
C LEU A 190 6.41 0.27 0.21
N GLY A 191 5.83 0.99 -0.72
CA GLY A 191 6.33 1.19 -2.08
C GLY A 191 6.16 2.63 -2.54
N THR A 192 5.56 2.84 -3.70
CA THR A 192 5.17 4.17 -4.20
C THR A 192 4.18 4.83 -3.25
N GLY A 193 3.22 4.05 -2.72
CA GLY A 193 2.31 4.45 -1.66
C GLY A 193 2.55 3.69 -0.36
N VAL A 194 1.73 3.96 0.65
CA VAL A 194 1.66 3.24 1.93
C VAL A 194 0.23 2.84 2.22
N ASN A 195 0.01 1.55 2.47
CA ASN A 195 -1.26 1.05 2.99
C ASN A 195 -1.04 -0.18 3.87
N VAL A 196 -1.97 -0.42 4.78
CA VAL A 196 -1.94 -1.58 5.69
C VAL A 196 -3.34 -2.19 5.74
N CYS A 197 -3.43 -3.51 5.79
CA CYS A 197 -4.68 -4.21 6.07
C CYS A 197 -4.48 -5.23 7.19
N TYR A 198 -5.59 -5.56 7.87
CA TYR A 198 -5.64 -6.60 8.89
C TYR A 198 -7.04 -7.20 8.92
N GLN A 199 -7.24 -8.36 9.59
CA GLN A 199 -8.56 -8.94 9.74
C GLN A 199 -9.25 -8.43 11.02
N GLU A 200 -10.49 -7.94 10.89
CA GLU A 200 -11.33 -7.45 11.98
C GLU A 200 -12.63 -8.27 12.10
N ARG A 201 -13.18 -8.35 13.29
CA ARG A 201 -14.51 -8.93 13.52
C ARG A 201 -15.59 -7.98 12.99
N CYS A 202 -16.48 -8.44 12.14
CA CYS A 202 -17.55 -7.60 11.57
C CYS A 202 -18.44 -6.94 12.63
N ALA A 203 -18.53 -7.52 13.82
CA ALA A 203 -19.24 -6.93 14.97
C ALA A 203 -18.64 -5.57 15.42
N ALA A 204 -17.35 -5.34 15.19
CA ALA A 204 -16.65 -4.08 15.48
C ALA A 204 -16.77 -3.05 14.36
N ILE A 205 -17.23 -3.44 13.17
CA ILE A 205 -17.29 -2.58 11.99
C ILE A 205 -18.68 -1.96 11.89
N GLY A 206 -18.85 -0.74 12.40
CA GLY A 206 -20.16 -0.07 12.48
C GLY A 206 -20.84 0.23 11.14
N LYS A 207 -20.09 0.23 10.05
CA LYS A 207 -20.55 0.58 8.70
C LYS A 207 -20.88 -0.61 7.79
N VAL A 208 -20.70 -1.86 8.26
CA VAL A 208 -21.14 -3.04 7.52
C VAL A 208 -22.54 -3.48 7.94
N PRO A 209 -23.30 -4.18 7.05
CA PRO A 209 -24.62 -4.70 7.36
C PRO A 209 -24.63 -5.63 8.58
N GLY A 210 -25.69 -5.54 9.39
CA GLY A 210 -25.78 -6.24 10.68
C GLY A 210 -25.86 -7.77 10.60
N ASP A 211 -26.24 -8.33 9.46
CA ASP A 211 -26.25 -9.77 9.20
C ASP A 211 -24.85 -10.38 9.08
N LEU A 212 -23.81 -9.57 8.85
CA LEU A 212 -22.39 -9.99 8.83
C LEU A 212 -21.72 -10.01 10.21
N ARG A 213 -22.40 -9.69 11.30
CA ARG A 213 -21.76 -9.54 12.63
C ARG A 213 -21.08 -10.79 13.18
N GLY A 214 -21.41 -11.97 12.69
CA GLY A 214 -20.76 -13.23 13.07
C GLY A 214 -19.48 -13.54 12.29
N GLU A 215 -19.16 -12.76 11.27
CA GLU A 215 -18.07 -12.99 10.35
C GLU A 215 -16.82 -12.18 10.72
N ASN A 216 -15.69 -12.53 10.09
CA ASN A 216 -14.48 -11.74 10.07
C ASN A 216 -14.27 -11.16 8.66
N MET A 217 -13.68 -9.97 8.60
CA MET A 217 -13.45 -9.26 7.35
C MET A 217 -12.07 -8.59 7.33
N ILE A 218 -11.39 -8.66 6.22
CA ILE A 218 -10.14 -7.89 6.04
C ILE A 218 -10.51 -6.43 5.80
N ILE A 219 -9.88 -5.54 6.57
CA ILE A 219 -10.04 -4.09 6.44
C ILE A 219 -8.80 -3.52 5.77
N SER A 220 -8.98 -2.81 4.65
CA SER A 220 -7.96 -1.91 4.10
C SER A 220 -8.03 -0.61 4.89
N THR A 221 -7.00 -0.31 5.66
CA THR A 221 -7.09 0.79 6.63
C THR A 221 -7.05 2.16 5.98
N GLU A 222 -6.31 2.30 4.88
CA GLU A 222 -5.98 3.57 4.22
C GLU A 222 -5.24 4.53 5.18
N VAL A 223 -4.27 3.98 5.93
CA VAL A 223 -3.46 4.73 6.92
C VAL A 223 -2.65 5.88 6.30
N GLY A 224 -2.47 5.88 4.98
CA GLY A 224 -1.89 7.01 4.26
C GLY A 224 -2.62 8.33 4.48
N GLU A 225 -3.93 8.29 4.80
CA GLU A 225 -4.76 9.46 5.11
C GLU A 225 -4.53 10.03 6.51
N PHE A 226 -3.80 9.35 7.40
CA PHE A 226 -3.50 9.86 8.73
C PHE A 226 -2.75 11.19 8.67
N ASP A 227 -3.19 12.18 9.45
CA ASP A 227 -2.64 13.54 9.45
C ASP A 227 -2.04 13.97 10.80
N GLY A 228 -1.89 13.02 11.72
CA GLY A 228 -1.44 13.30 13.10
C GLY A 228 0.07 13.43 13.29
N PHE A 229 0.89 13.31 12.24
CA PHE A 229 2.33 13.52 12.36
C PHE A 229 2.71 15.00 12.27
N PRO A 230 3.70 15.48 13.05
CA PRO A 230 4.31 16.78 12.81
C PRO A 230 4.97 16.79 11.42
N ARG A 231 4.81 17.88 10.71
CA ARG A 231 5.34 18.05 9.36
C ARG A 231 6.62 18.87 9.39
N SER A 232 7.65 18.39 8.69
CA SER A 232 8.80 19.22 8.38
C SER A 232 8.48 20.22 7.28
N ALA A 233 9.27 21.29 7.15
CA ALA A 233 9.06 22.24 6.08
C ALA A 233 9.20 21.63 4.67
N PHE A 234 10.02 20.56 4.54
CA PHE A 234 10.20 19.86 3.26
C PHE A 234 8.97 19.01 2.91
N GLU A 235 8.37 18.35 3.89
CA GLU A 235 7.12 17.61 3.71
C GLU A 235 5.95 18.55 3.41
N GLU A 236 5.85 19.68 4.10
CA GLU A 236 4.83 20.70 3.80
C GLU A 236 4.92 21.22 2.37
N ALA A 237 6.14 21.43 1.86
CA ALA A 237 6.36 21.87 0.48
C ALA A 237 5.88 20.80 -0.53
N VAL A 238 6.17 19.52 -0.28
CA VAL A 238 5.71 18.39 -1.12
C VAL A 238 4.19 18.26 -1.07
N ILE A 239 3.60 18.33 0.11
CA ILE A 239 2.13 18.26 0.31
C ILE A 239 1.46 19.39 -0.45
N ALA A 240 1.92 20.63 -0.28
CA ALA A 240 1.35 21.81 -0.92
C ALA A 240 1.49 21.80 -2.46
N ALA A 241 2.53 21.17 -2.99
CA ALA A 241 2.77 21.05 -4.44
C ALA A 241 1.99 19.89 -5.09
N SER A 242 1.38 19.01 -4.31
CA SER A 242 0.63 17.86 -4.83
C SER A 242 -0.76 18.25 -5.35
N ASP A 243 -1.32 17.42 -6.25
CA ASP A 243 -2.65 17.66 -6.83
C ASP A 243 -3.80 17.58 -5.79
N ALA A 244 -3.56 16.96 -4.63
CA ALA A 244 -4.54 16.79 -3.56
C ALA A 244 -3.89 17.09 -2.18
N PRO A 245 -3.63 18.36 -1.83
CA PRO A 245 -2.87 18.74 -0.63
C PRO A 245 -3.54 18.37 0.70
N ASP A 246 -4.86 18.10 0.68
CA ASP A 246 -5.64 17.77 1.89
C ASP A 246 -5.83 16.27 2.13
N SER A 247 -5.31 15.39 1.25
CA SER A 247 -5.44 13.93 1.35
C SER A 247 -4.10 13.22 1.38
N ALA A 248 -4.09 11.96 1.80
CA ALA A 248 -2.92 11.08 1.83
C ALA A 248 -1.69 11.74 2.50
N ILE A 249 -1.91 12.39 3.64
CA ILE A 249 -0.90 13.23 4.29
C ILE A 249 0.29 12.38 4.77
N ALA A 250 0.04 11.30 5.52
CA ALA A 250 1.12 10.44 5.99
C ALA A 250 1.83 9.73 4.81
N GLU A 251 1.10 9.37 3.76
CA GLU A 251 1.71 8.82 2.55
C GLU A 251 2.73 9.79 1.94
N LYS A 252 2.39 11.06 1.83
CA LYS A 252 3.28 12.11 1.30
C LYS A 252 4.49 12.39 2.20
N GLN A 253 4.40 12.08 3.48
CA GLN A 253 5.51 12.24 4.41
C GLN A 253 6.50 11.06 4.37
N CYS A 254 6.08 9.84 3.97
CA CYS A 254 6.94 8.67 4.15
C CYS A 254 7.06 7.73 2.97
N SER A 255 6.13 7.74 1.99
CA SER A 255 6.14 6.76 0.92
C SER A 255 7.19 7.03 -0.16
N GLY A 256 7.52 5.98 -0.91
CA GLY A 256 8.55 6.06 -1.95
C GLY A 256 8.22 6.99 -3.11
N GLY A 257 6.94 7.28 -3.32
CA GLY A 257 6.50 8.23 -4.34
C GLY A 257 6.88 9.68 -4.05
N TYR A 258 7.06 10.02 -2.77
CA TYR A 258 7.28 11.40 -2.33
C TYR A 258 8.61 11.63 -1.61
N LEU A 259 9.21 10.59 -1.03
CA LEU A 259 10.42 10.71 -0.22
C LEU A 259 11.60 11.32 -1.02
N GLY A 260 11.70 11.03 -2.31
CA GLY A 260 12.70 11.64 -3.18
C GLY A 260 12.58 13.17 -3.24
N ASP A 261 11.36 13.67 -3.36
CA ASP A 261 11.09 15.12 -3.40
C ASP A 261 11.34 15.79 -2.05
N VAL A 262 11.02 15.12 -0.92
CA VAL A 262 11.36 15.59 0.43
C VAL A 262 12.87 15.72 0.59
N ILE A 263 13.64 14.72 0.17
CA ILE A 263 15.11 14.73 0.22
C ILE A 263 15.67 15.82 -0.70
N ALA A 264 15.14 15.97 -1.93
CA ALA A 264 15.55 17.02 -2.85
C ALA A 264 15.30 18.43 -2.27
N GLY A 265 14.17 18.61 -1.57
CA GLY A 265 13.86 19.84 -0.85
C GLY A 265 14.90 20.17 0.23
N ALA A 266 15.27 19.17 1.02
CA ALA A 266 16.30 19.30 2.05
C ALA A 266 17.68 19.62 1.44
N TRP A 267 18.06 18.97 0.35
CA TRP A 267 19.32 19.25 -0.35
C TRP A 267 19.36 20.65 -0.98
N ARG A 268 18.26 21.15 -1.54
CA ARG A 268 18.19 22.54 -2.05
C ARG A 268 18.41 23.55 -0.92
N ALA A 269 17.74 23.36 0.21
CA ALA A 269 17.94 24.23 1.38
C ALA A 269 19.37 24.12 1.95
N ALA A 270 19.99 22.94 1.90
CA ALA A 270 21.38 22.75 2.31
C ALA A 270 22.38 23.41 1.33
N LEU A 271 22.10 23.41 0.04
CA LEU A 271 22.86 24.16 -0.97
C LEU A 271 22.78 25.68 -0.69
N ASP A 272 21.57 26.20 -0.45
CA ASP A 272 21.37 27.62 -0.13
C ASP A 272 22.07 28.02 1.18
N ALA A 273 22.21 27.08 2.12
CA ALA A 273 22.95 27.27 3.37
C ALA A 273 24.48 27.09 3.23
N GLY A 274 24.98 26.78 2.04
CA GLY A 274 26.40 26.53 1.77
C GLY A 274 26.93 25.22 2.36
N LEU A 275 26.09 24.25 2.62
CA LEU A 275 26.46 22.91 3.12
C LEU A 275 26.72 21.92 1.97
N LEU A 276 26.21 22.21 0.78
CA LEU A 276 26.41 21.42 -0.44
C LEU A 276 26.87 22.34 -1.57
N ASP A 277 27.59 21.76 -2.54
CA ASP A 277 28.01 22.45 -3.76
C ASP A 277 27.02 22.22 -4.92
N ALA A 278 26.20 21.18 -4.85
CA ALA A 278 25.17 20.83 -5.84
C ALA A 278 24.09 19.95 -5.21
N VAL A 279 22.90 19.92 -5.84
CA VAL A 279 21.81 19.01 -5.48
C VAL A 279 21.98 17.68 -6.23
N PRO A 280 22.13 16.54 -5.51
CA PRO A 280 22.24 15.24 -6.16
C PRO A 280 20.91 14.76 -6.78
N PRO A 281 20.94 13.71 -7.65
CA PRO A 281 19.72 13.02 -8.07
C PRO A 281 18.97 12.42 -6.88
N ALA A 282 17.65 12.67 -6.80
CA ALA A 282 16.82 12.32 -5.64
C ALA A 282 15.87 11.13 -5.89
N ASP A 283 15.98 10.45 -7.04
CA ASP A 283 15.29 9.17 -7.19
C ASP A 283 15.81 8.15 -6.15
N LEU A 284 14.93 7.30 -5.64
CA LEU A 284 15.30 6.43 -4.51
C LEU A 284 16.41 5.42 -4.85
N GLY A 285 16.62 5.10 -6.12
CA GLY A 285 17.75 4.26 -6.55
C GLY A 285 19.08 4.98 -6.36
N SER A 286 19.18 6.24 -6.80
CA SER A 286 20.36 7.11 -6.61
C SER A 286 20.60 7.40 -5.14
N VAL A 287 19.54 7.68 -4.36
CA VAL A 287 19.61 7.85 -2.89
C VAL A 287 20.16 6.58 -2.23
N SER A 288 19.66 5.41 -2.59
CA SER A 288 20.11 4.13 -2.03
C SER A 288 21.58 3.87 -2.33
N ALA A 289 22.00 4.07 -3.56
CA ALA A 289 23.41 3.92 -3.97
C ALA A 289 24.33 4.89 -3.21
N MET A 290 23.91 6.14 -3.01
CA MET A 290 24.65 7.14 -2.22
C MET A 290 24.80 6.66 -0.76
N LEU A 291 23.74 6.16 -0.14
CA LEU A 291 23.74 5.67 1.24
C LEU A 291 24.64 4.44 1.45
N GLU A 292 24.88 3.65 0.39
CA GLU A 292 25.79 2.50 0.41
C GLU A 292 27.27 2.88 0.32
N GLY A 293 27.58 3.94 -0.44
CA GLY A 293 28.95 4.23 -0.84
C GLY A 293 29.57 5.52 -0.28
N GLU A 294 28.78 6.55 -0.04
CA GLU A 294 29.29 7.89 0.22
C GLU A 294 29.16 8.31 1.69
N LYS A 295 30.21 8.98 2.21
CA LYS A 295 30.19 9.62 3.52
C LYS A 295 30.37 11.13 3.35
N ASN A 296 29.29 11.80 2.95
CA ASN A 296 29.27 13.25 2.78
C ASN A 296 27.96 13.83 3.36
N VAL A 297 27.87 15.15 3.41
CA VAL A 297 26.73 15.85 4.01
C VAL A 297 25.42 15.51 3.29
N ALA A 298 25.44 15.32 1.96
CA ALA A 298 24.25 14.93 1.21
C ALA A 298 23.74 13.55 1.62
N ALA A 299 24.62 12.56 1.76
CA ALA A 299 24.28 11.22 2.26
C ALA A 299 23.77 11.26 3.70
N GLU A 300 24.36 12.08 4.57
CA GLU A 300 23.89 12.24 5.96
C GLU A 300 22.46 12.84 6.01
N ILE A 301 22.16 13.88 5.21
CA ILE A 301 20.83 14.47 5.11
C ILE A 301 19.81 13.42 4.61
N ALA A 302 20.15 12.69 3.54
CA ALA A 302 19.30 11.63 3.03
C ALA A 302 19.03 10.53 4.07
N ALA A 303 20.07 10.09 4.81
CA ALA A 303 19.94 9.09 5.86
C ALA A 303 19.01 9.56 7.00
N ILE A 304 19.02 10.85 7.35
CA ILE A 304 18.12 11.41 8.37
C ILE A 304 16.68 11.41 7.85
N ALA A 305 16.45 11.83 6.61
CA ALA A 305 15.13 11.81 5.98
C ALA A 305 14.57 10.38 5.84
N VAL A 306 15.40 9.41 5.43
CA VAL A 306 15.02 7.98 5.35
C VAL A 306 14.63 7.44 6.72
N ARG A 307 15.37 7.77 7.80
CA ARG A 307 15.02 7.35 9.17
C ARG A 307 13.70 7.96 9.62
N ARG A 308 13.43 9.23 9.30
CA ARG A 308 12.16 9.88 9.61
C ARG A 308 10.99 9.21 8.89
N ALA A 309 11.13 8.95 7.59
CA ALA A 309 10.11 8.24 6.82
C ALA A 309 9.86 6.82 7.35
N ALA A 310 10.92 6.11 7.74
CA ALA A 310 10.81 4.77 8.35
C ALA A 310 10.08 4.79 9.70
N LYS A 311 10.29 5.83 10.52
CA LYS A 311 9.56 6.01 11.79
C LYS A 311 8.07 6.25 11.54
N ILE A 312 7.71 7.12 10.60
CA ILE A 312 6.32 7.34 10.20
C ILE A 312 5.68 6.01 9.76
N ALA A 313 6.34 5.28 8.85
CA ALA A 313 5.85 3.99 8.36
C ALA A 313 5.70 2.96 9.51
N ALA A 314 6.62 2.93 10.47
CA ALA A 314 6.54 2.04 11.63
C ALA A 314 5.31 2.35 12.51
N VAL A 315 5.01 3.63 12.76
CA VAL A 315 3.79 4.03 13.50
C VAL A 315 2.53 3.60 12.75
N LEU A 316 2.48 3.84 11.42
CA LEU A 316 1.33 3.46 10.60
C LEU A 316 1.08 1.93 10.60
N CYS A 317 2.15 1.13 10.69
CA CYS A 317 2.03 -0.33 10.77
C CYS A 317 1.72 -0.82 12.19
N ALA A 318 2.21 -0.13 13.22
CA ALA A 318 2.03 -0.56 14.61
C ALA A 318 0.55 -0.63 15.03
N GLY A 319 -0.30 0.29 14.58
CA GLY A 319 -1.73 0.28 14.90
C GLY A 319 -2.44 -1.01 14.45
N PRO A 320 -2.44 -1.36 13.15
CA PRO A 320 -3.01 -2.61 12.67
C PRO A 320 -2.34 -3.87 13.26
N ILE A 321 -1.03 -3.85 13.53
CA ILE A 321 -0.33 -4.96 14.19
C ILE A 321 -0.86 -5.14 15.62
N LEU A 322 -1.04 -4.09 16.40
CA LEU A 322 -1.60 -4.15 17.74
C LEU A 322 -3.03 -4.69 17.74
N TRP A 323 -3.82 -4.36 16.74
CA TRP A 323 -5.16 -4.89 16.62
C TRP A 323 -5.18 -6.35 16.20
N ALA A 324 -4.32 -6.77 15.30
CA ALA A 324 -4.12 -8.17 14.96
C ALA A 324 -3.58 -9.01 16.15
N ALA A 325 -2.81 -8.40 17.04
CA ALA A 325 -2.25 -9.03 18.23
C ALA A 325 -3.28 -9.29 19.36
N ARG A 326 -4.53 -8.86 19.20
CA ARG A 326 -5.59 -9.13 20.23
C ARG A 326 -5.84 -10.62 20.44
N ASP A 327 -5.59 -11.44 19.43
CA ASP A 327 -5.85 -12.87 19.45
C ASP A 327 -4.55 -13.72 19.36
N THR A 328 -3.35 -13.09 19.32
CA THR A 328 -2.04 -13.78 19.26
C THR A 328 -0.92 -12.90 19.75
N ASP A 329 0.11 -13.48 20.35
CA ASP A 329 1.37 -12.82 20.73
C ASP A 329 2.39 -12.74 19.57
N THR A 330 2.14 -13.47 18.49
CA THR A 330 3.00 -13.48 17.29
C THR A 330 2.20 -13.06 16.09
N VAL A 331 2.47 -11.85 15.58
CA VAL A 331 1.83 -11.30 14.37
C VAL A 331 2.75 -11.48 13.18
N ARG A 332 2.30 -12.24 12.20
CA ARG A 332 2.98 -12.43 10.92
C ARG A 332 2.49 -11.36 9.94
N VAL A 333 3.44 -10.64 9.34
CA VAL A 333 3.18 -9.46 8.51
C VAL A 333 3.76 -9.67 7.13
N ALA A 334 2.92 -9.69 6.11
CA ALA A 334 3.37 -9.66 4.72
C ALA A 334 3.72 -8.23 4.32
N VAL A 335 4.92 -8.00 3.79
CA VAL A 335 5.33 -6.68 3.31
C VAL A 335 5.67 -6.74 1.83
N GLU A 336 4.96 -5.94 1.04
CA GLU A 336 5.21 -5.68 -0.37
C GLU A 336 5.69 -4.23 -0.57
N GLY A 337 6.51 -4.02 -1.59
CA GLY A 337 6.96 -2.69 -2.00
C GLY A 337 8.48 -2.52 -2.02
N SER A 338 8.93 -1.75 -3.00
CA SER A 338 10.37 -1.55 -3.25
C SER A 338 11.04 -0.66 -2.21
N GLN A 339 10.32 0.25 -1.58
CA GLN A 339 10.87 1.10 -0.53
C GLN A 339 11.38 0.27 0.66
N TYR A 340 10.57 -0.66 1.15
CA TYR A 340 10.95 -1.51 2.26
C TYR A 340 12.11 -2.46 1.90
N TRP A 341 12.06 -3.08 0.72
CA TRP A 341 13.01 -4.12 0.35
C TRP A 341 14.33 -3.62 -0.25
N ARG A 342 14.35 -2.41 -0.81
CA ARG A 342 15.48 -1.93 -1.62
C ARG A 342 16.11 -0.61 -1.16
N LEU A 343 15.37 0.22 -0.38
CA LEU A 343 15.93 1.49 0.08
C LEU A 343 16.87 1.25 1.25
N THR A 344 18.14 1.54 1.05
CA THR A 344 19.20 1.35 2.04
C THR A 344 18.91 2.11 3.32
N GLY A 345 18.99 1.40 4.46
CA GLY A 345 18.76 1.94 5.81
C GLY A 345 17.29 2.08 6.22
N PHE A 346 16.33 1.95 5.30
CA PHE A 346 14.90 2.09 5.62
C PHE A 346 14.41 0.94 6.50
N ARG A 347 14.66 -0.31 6.10
CA ARG A 347 14.18 -1.50 6.81
C ARG A 347 14.74 -1.58 8.24
N GLU A 348 16.02 -1.34 8.40
CA GLU A 348 16.68 -1.35 9.72
C GLU A 348 16.12 -0.27 10.64
N ALA A 349 15.86 0.93 10.10
CA ALA A 349 15.23 2.01 10.85
C ALA A 349 13.78 1.67 11.21
N PHE A 350 13.00 1.14 10.25
CA PHE A 350 11.61 0.71 10.45
C PHE A 350 11.50 -0.31 11.59
N HIS A 351 12.32 -1.37 11.60
CA HIS A 351 12.28 -2.38 12.66
C HIS A 351 12.60 -1.81 14.02
N ARG A 352 13.65 -1.00 14.13
CA ARG A 352 14.00 -0.36 15.39
C ARG A 352 12.87 0.48 15.97
N GLU A 353 12.23 1.32 15.13
CA GLU A 353 11.10 2.15 15.58
C GLU A 353 9.87 1.29 15.92
N LEU A 354 9.62 0.22 15.15
CA LEU A 354 8.50 -0.70 15.41
C LEU A 354 8.70 -1.44 16.75
N ASP A 355 9.90 -1.93 17.03
CA ASP A 355 10.24 -2.61 18.29
C ASP A 355 10.09 -1.68 19.52
N GLU A 356 10.28 -0.36 19.36
CA GLU A 356 10.06 0.63 20.43
C GLU A 356 8.56 0.94 20.67
N LEU A 357 7.71 0.70 19.68
CA LEU A 357 6.26 0.97 19.71
C LEU A 357 5.46 -0.23 20.20
N LEU A 358 5.88 -1.44 19.88
CA LEU A 358 5.16 -2.66 20.24
C LEU A 358 5.45 -3.05 21.70
N PRO A 359 4.45 -3.58 22.44
CA PRO A 359 4.66 -4.25 23.72
C PRO A 359 5.68 -5.39 23.62
N ALA A 360 6.47 -5.60 24.68
CA ALA A 360 7.55 -6.60 24.68
C ALA A 360 7.07 -8.07 24.56
N ASP A 361 5.82 -8.33 24.79
CA ASP A 361 5.14 -9.63 24.63
C ASP A 361 4.58 -9.86 23.22
N ILE A 362 4.63 -8.85 22.35
CA ILE A 362 4.23 -8.99 20.94
C ILE A 362 5.45 -9.17 20.04
N THR A 363 5.47 -10.25 19.29
CA THR A 363 6.50 -10.52 18.29
C THR A 363 5.97 -10.25 16.89
N CYS A 364 6.64 -9.35 16.15
CA CYS A 364 6.33 -9.10 14.73
C CYS A 364 7.27 -9.91 13.83
N GLN A 365 6.72 -10.79 13.00
CA GLN A 365 7.46 -11.60 12.03
C GLN A 365 7.17 -11.15 10.60
N ILE A 366 8.16 -10.59 9.93
CA ILE A 366 8.01 -10.21 8.52
C ILE A 366 8.11 -11.44 7.62
N VAL A 367 7.09 -11.61 6.79
CA VAL A 367 7.01 -12.66 5.77
C VAL A 367 7.23 -12.04 4.39
N LYS A 368 8.24 -12.51 3.68
CA LYS A 368 8.45 -12.16 2.27
C LYS A 368 7.74 -13.20 1.41
N SER A 369 6.84 -12.74 0.54
CA SER A 369 6.18 -13.59 -0.44
C SER A 369 6.41 -13.01 -1.85
N GLU A 370 6.86 -13.84 -2.77
CA GLU A 370 7.01 -13.42 -4.16
C GLU A 370 5.66 -13.40 -4.86
N ASN A 371 5.37 -12.30 -5.56
CA ASN A 371 4.12 -12.12 -6.29
C ASN A 371 2.85 -12.23 -5.41
N ALA A 372 2.93 -11.84 -4.13
CA ALA A 372 1.84 -11.96 -3.18
C ALA A 372 0.53 -11.34 -3.71
N CYS A 373 0.58 -10.15 -4.33
CA CYS A 373 -0.62 -9.51 -4.90
C CYS A 373 -1.30 -10.35 -5.98
N LEU A 374 -0.54 -11.02 -6.87
CA LEU A 374 -1.12 -11.89 -7.90
C LEU A 374 -1.71 -13.18 -7.29
N ILE A 375 -1.00 -13.80 -6.33
CA ILE A 375 -1.49 -14.99 -5.62
C ILE A 375 -2.72 -14.66 -4.78
N GLY A 376 -2.73 -13.51 -4.11
CA GLY A 376 -3.88 -13.03 -3.34
C GLY A 376 -5.10 -12.75 -4.23
N ALA A 377 -4.88 -12.17 -5.40
CA ALA A 377 -5.94 -12.00 -6.39
C ALA A 377 -6.50 -13.35 -6.87
N ALA A 378 -5.62 -14.35 -7.08
CA ALA A 378 -6.05 -15.71 -7.41
C ALA A 378 -6.93 -16.32 -6.32
N ARG A 379 -6.53 -16.21 -5.04
CA ARG A 379 -7.35 -16.67 -3.91
C ARG A 379 -8.68 -15.94 -3.83
N ALA A 380 -8.66 -14.60 -3.91
CA ALA A 380 -9.86 -13.78 -3.84
C ALA A 380 -10.86 -14.08 -4.96
N ALA A 381 -10.42 -14.53 -6.13
CA ALA A 381 -11.30 -14.97 -7.21
C ALA A 381 -12.23 -16.13 -6.79
N TRP A 382 -11.85 -16.92 -5.78
CA TRP A 382 -12.62 -18.05 -5.24
C TRP A 382 -13.39 -17.72 -3.97
N ALA A 383 -13.27 -16.49 -3.47
CA ALA A 383 -14.04 -16.07 -2.31
C ALA A 383 -15.55 -16.18 -2.58
N GLU A 384 -16.29 -16.65 -1.59
CA GLU A 384 -17.74 -16.58 -1.58
C GLU A 384 -18.18 -15.17 -1.17
N LYS A 385 -19.28 -14.72 -1.70
CA LYS A 385 -19.84 -13.42 -1.35
C LYS A 385 -20.40 -13.47 0.07
N MET A 386 -20.01 -12.51 0.91
CA MET A 386 -20.49 -12.37 2.28
C MET A 386 -21.98 -11.96 2.36
#